data_020eb9155c0be1622183ac7c6b3efd8b
#
_entry.id   020eb9155c0be1622183ac7c6b3efd8b
#
_cell.length_a   1.000
_cell.length_b   1.000
_cell.length_c   1.000
_cell.angle_alpha   90.00
_cell.angle_beta   90.00
_cell.angle_gamma   90.00
#
_symmetry.space_group_name_H-M   'P 1'
#
loop_
_entity.id
_entity.type
_entity.pdbx_description
1 polymer ?
#
loop_
_entity_poly.entity_id
_entity_poly.type
_entity_poly.pdbx_seq_one_letter_code
_entity_poly.pdbx_strand_id
1 'polypeptide(L)'
;ALEQEELEDKEEGLSEHPELAHLNQDQYEIDEVEDEMSKRSAIYGKIEIPDEKEMKEKTRTLDENQRKVVDIVVKYCRSVVKARQPGNSLPEPDHMMVHGAAGTGKSTVILLCAQWAQKTLVTAGSDLDKPLLLKTAFMGTAAANIGGQTLSSTFSMKFGNEYHGLGDRSRDLKRRAMENLQILIMDEISMVKADMVYQLDLILKEITQKHKKAYGGVMVMAFGDIFQLPPVLGRAPFREPQDSQYAMTHAIEPRWELLKVLNLEENHRQGEDREFADVLNRVRIVEKGKLSEEDLALLRTRVRPEGHKDLENASINIVC
;
A
#
# COMPACT_ATOMS: atom_id res chain seq x y z
N ALA A 1 23.99 -26.27 -26.26
CA ALA A 1 23.89 -27.26 -27.33
C ALA A 1 22.83 -28.31 -27.01
N LEU A 2 22.84 -28.92 -25.81
CA LEU A 2 21.78 -29.89 -25.41
C LEU A 2 20.39 -29.26 -25.26
N GLU A 3 20.27 -28.02 -24.76
CA GLU A 3 19.00 -27.29 -24.67
C GLU A 3 18.45 -26.87 -26.04
N GLN A 4 19.29 -26.67 -27.05
CA GLN A 4 18.87 -26.35 -28.40
C GLN A 4 18.36 -27.60 -29.15
N GLU A 5 19.00 -28.77 -28.96
CA GLU A 5 18.53 -30.04 -29.51
C GLU A 5 17.17 -30.46 -28.92
N GLU A 6 16.93 -30.23 -27.58
CA GLU A 6 15.63 -30.52 -26.96
C GLU A 6 14.51 -29.59 -27.43
N LEU A 7 14.83 -28.35 -27.87
CA LEU A 7 13.86 -27.42 -28.44
C LEU A 7 13.54 -27.78 -29.91
N GLU A 8 14.54 -28.20 -30.70
CA GLU A 8 14.33 -28.64 -32.10
C GLU A 8 13.51 -29.93 -32.17
N ASP A 9 13.75 -30.90 -31.28
CA ASP A 9 12.96 -32.15 -31.19
C ASP A 9 11.49 -31.88 -30.78
N LYS A 10 11.23 -30.83 -29.98
CA LYS A 10 9.88 -30.43 -29.62
C LYS A 10 9.14 -29.67 -30.75
N GLU A 11 9.87 -28.91 -31.57
CA GLU A 11 9.30 -28.24 -32.75
C GLU A 11 8.96 -29.20 -33.87
N GLU A 12 9.76 -30.27 -34.08
CA GLU A 12 9.44 -31.33 -35.06
C GLU A 12 8.18 -32.10 -34.65
N GLY A 13 7.96 -32.42 -33.38
CA GLY A 13 6.75 -33.08 -32.89
C GLY A 13 5.47 -32.25 -33.05
N LEU A 14 5.57 -30.92 -33.08
CA LEU A 14 4.45 -30.00 -33.27
C LEU A 14 4.00 -29.90 -34.73
N SER A 15 4.86 -30.25 -35.70
CA SER A 15 4.51 -30.22 -37.14
C SER A 15 3.61 -31.38 -37.54
N GLU A 16 3.57 -32.46 -36.75
CA GLU A 16 2.76 -33.66 -37.05
C GLU A 16 1.29 -33.53 -36.58
N HIS A 17 0.99 -32.63 -35.62
CA HIS A 17 -0.34 -32.45 -35.03
C HIS A 17 -0.70 -30.98 -34.82
N PRO A 18 -1.02 -30.22 -35.89
CA PRO A 18 -1.33 -28.79 -35.76
C PRO A 18 -2.56 -28.49 -34.90
N GLU A 19 -3.48 -29.47 -34.74
CA GLU A 19 -4.63 -29.36 -33.86
C GLU A 19 -4.27 -29.31 -32.35
N LEU A 20 -3.04 -29.73 -31.96
CA LEU A 20 -2.55 -29.70 -30.60
C LEU A 20 -1.67 -28.49 -30.31
N ALA A 21 -1.33 -27.70 -31.31
CA ALA A 21 -0.45 -26.52 -31.16
C ALA A 21 -1.01 -25.49 -30.19
N HIS A 22 -2.34 -25.28 -30.15
CA HIS A 22 -2.99 -24.36 -29.22
C HIS A 22 -2.94 -24.87 -27.78
N LEU A 23 -2.98 -26.20 -27.55
CA LEU A 23 -2.87 -26.77 -26.18
C LEU A 23 -1.48 -26.56 -25.59
N ASN A 24 -0.44 -26.67 -26.44
CA ASN A 24 0.92 -26.39 -25.99
C ASN A 24 1.17 -24.91 -25.75
N GLN A 25 0.61 -24.00 -26.57
CA GLN A 25 0.66 -22.57 -26.29
C GLN A 25 0.02 -22.23 -24.96
N ASP A 26 -1.16 -22.80 -24.66
CA ASP A 26 -1.83 -22.62 -23.38
C ASP A 26 -1.00 -23.16 -22.21
N GLN A 27 -0.26 -24.27 -22.39
CA GLN A 27 0.61 -24.85 -21.37
C GLN A 27 1.85 -23.97 -21.12
N TYR A 28 2.52 -23.48 -22.16
CA TYR A 28 3.66 -22.54 -22.01
C TYR A 28 3.23 -21.24 -21.33
N GLU A 29 2.06 -20.70 -21.69
CA GLU A 29 1.52 -19.55 -21.00
C GLU A 29 1.15 -19.85 -19.53
N ILE A 30 0.73 -21.09 -19.19
CA ILE A 30 0.47 -21.52 -17.82
C ILE A 30 1.77 -21.58 -17.03
N ASP A 31 2.80 -22.21 -17.58
CA ASP A 31 4.10 -22.38 -16.93
C ASP A 31 4.80 -21.03 -16.69
N GLU A 32 4.77 -20.10 -17.66
CA GLU A 32 5.28 -18.74 -17.48
C GLU A 32 4.53 -17.97 -16.38
N VAL A 33 3.21 -18.15 -16.27
CA VAL A 33 2.42 -17.47 -15.25
C VAL A 33 2.56 -18.13 -13.88
N GLU A 34 2.71 -19.46 -13.81
CA GLU A 34 3.04 -20.14 -12.55
C GLU A 34 4.43 -19.76 -12.06
N ASP A 35 5.41 -19.59 -12.94
CA ASP A 35 6.75 -19.09 -12.61
C ASP A 35 6.71 -17.60 -12.19
N GLU A 36 5.94 -16.75 -12.88
CA GLU A 36 5.68 -15.37 -12.44
C GLU A 36 4.93 -15.31 -11.10
N MET A 37 4.02 -16.23 -10.85
CA MET A 37 3.32 -16.31 -9.56
C MET A 37 4.20 -16.85 -8.45
N SER A 38 5.03 -17.84 -8.72
CA SER A 38 6.02 -18.34 -7.79
C SER A 38 7.03 -17.26 -7.44
N LYS A 39 7.50 -16.50 -8.44
CA LYS A 39 8.33 -15.31 -8.25
C LYS A 39 7.59 -14.21 -7.49
N ARG A 40 6.30 -14.00 -7.74
CA ARG A 40 5.46 -13.00 -7.05
C ARG A 40 5.02 -13.46 -5.66
N SER A 41 4.77 -14.74 -5.44
CA SER A 41 4.57 -15.32 -4.10
C SER A 41 5.82 -15.17 -3.24
N ALA A 42 7.00 -15.37 -3.83
CA ALA A 42 8.27 -15.04 -3.18
C ALA A 42 8.43 -13.53 -2.89
N ILE A 43 7.76 -12.66 -3.68
CA ILE A 43 7.77 -11.20 -3.52
C ILE A 43 6.79 -10.73 -2.44
N TYR A 44 5.61 -11.36 -2.27
CA TYR A 44 4.70 -11.03 -1.14
C TYR A 44 5.32 -11.35 0.22
N GLY A 45 6.50 -11.97 0.22
CA GLY A 45 7.34 -12.24 1.37
C GLY A 45 6.80 -13.39 2.22
N LYS A 46 7.69 -14.29 2.64
CA LYS A 46 7.36 -15.23 3.71
C LYS A 46 6.84 -14.43 4.90
N ILE A 47 5.71 -14.86 5.46
CA ILE A 47 5.21 -14.30 6.70
C ILE A 47 6.26 -14.59 7.78
N GLU A 48 7.13 -13.60 8.05
CA GLU A 48 8.04 -13.66 9.19
C GLU A 48 7.24 -13.35 10.45
N ILE A 49 7.22 -14.29 11.38
CA ILE A 49 6.60 -14.06 12.68
C ILE A 49 7.62 -13.32 13.53
N PRO A 50 7.41 -12.02 13.81
CA PRO A 50 8.39 -11.21 14.53
C PRO A 50 8.47 -11.62 16.00
N ASP A 51 9.60 -11.30 16.65
CA ASP A 51 9.77 -11.53 18.08
C ASP A 51 8.78 -10.64 18.87
N GLU A 52 7.94 -11.31 19.66
CA GLU A 52 6.90 -10.64 20.45
C GLU A 52 7.49 -9.67 21.49
N LYS A 53 8.66 -9.97 22.04
CA LYS A 53 9.32 -9.10 23.02
C LYS A 53 9.74 -7.79 22.37
N GLU A 54 10.40 -7.88 21.23
CA GLU A 54 10.82 -6.70 20.45
C GLU A 54 9.63 -5.84 20.02
N MET A 55 8.56 -6.48 19.52
CA MET A 55 7.32 -5.78 19.15
C MET A 55 6.70 -5.04 20.33
N LYS A 56 6.64 -5.67 21.50
CA LYS A 56 6.12 -5.03 22.73
C LYS A 56 6.97 -3.85 23.15
N GLU A 57 8.29 -3.96 23.10
CA GLU A 57 9.21 -2.87 23.41
C GLU A 57 9.00 -1.70 22.44
N LYS A 58 9.00 -1.94 21.13
CA LYS A 58 8.72 -0.90 20.12
C LYS A 58 7.33 -0.27 20.31
N THR A 59 6.31 -1.06 20.65
CA THR A 59 4.97 -0.53 20.90
C THR A 59 4.93 0.38 22.14
N ARG A 60 5.78 0.15 23.15
CA ARG A 60 5.85 1.00 24.35
C ARG A 60 6.46 2.37 24.06
N THR A 61 7.33 2.49 23.04
CA THR A 61 7.95 3.76 22.66
C THR A 61 7.04 4.64 21.79
N LEU A 62 5.89 4.12 21.34
CA LEU A 62 4.93 4.88 20.55
C LEU A 62 4.25 5.98 21.40
N ASP A 63 4.02 7.13 20.79
CA ASP A 63 3.12 8.14 21.33
C ASP A 63 1.65 7.64 21.35
N GLU A 64 0.77 8.41 21.97
CA GLU A 64 -0.63 8.03 22.17
C GLU A 64 -1.35 7.82 20.84
N ASN A 65 -1.16 8.71 19.85
CA ASN A 65 -1.83 8.64 18.55
C ASN A 65 -1.31 7.45 17.72
N GLN A 66 0.00 7.23 17.69
CA GLN A 66 0.60 6.08 17.04
C GLN A 66 0.10 4.76 17.65
N ARG A 67 0.05 4.68 18.98
CA ARG A 67 -0.44 3.49 19.71
C ARG A 67 -1.90 3.22 19.40
N LYS A 68 -2.73 4.25 19.33
CA LYS A 68 -4.15 4.13 18.98
C LYS A 68 -4.35 3.45 17.62
N VAL A 69 -3.52 3.78 16.61
CA VAL A 69 -3.59 3.12 15.30
C VAL A 69 -3.29 1.62 15.42
N VAL A 70 -2.20 1.27 16.12
CA VAL A 70 -1.82 -0.15 16.34
C VAL A 70 -2.91 -0.90 17.10
N ASP A 71 -3.49 -0.31 18.13
CA ASP A 71 -4.55 -0.93 18.95
C ASP A 71 -5.81 -1.22 18.12
N ILE A 72 -6.21 -0.33 17.20
CA ILE A 72 -7.33 -0.57 16.28
C ILE A 72 -7.07 -1.80 15.42
N VAL A 73 -5.86 -1.92 14.85
CA VAL A 73 -5.47 -3.07 14.03
C VAL A 73 -5.49 -4.35 14.84
N VAL A 74 -4.88 -4.36 16.03
CA VAL A 74 -4.85 -5.54 16.89
C VAL A 74 -6.28 -5.99 17.29
N LYS A 75 -7.14 -5.02 17.63
CA LYS A 75 -8.55 -5.29 17.97
C LYS A 75 -9.29 -5.91 16.78
N TYR A 76 -9.11 -5.35 15.58
CA TYR A 76 -9.71 -5.90 14.38
C TYR A 76 -9.21 -7.33 14.10
N CYS A 77 -7.90 -7.57 14.14
CA CYS A 77 -7.34 -8.90 13.92
C CYS A 77 -7.85 -9.94 14.91
N ARG A 78 -7.96 -9.59 16.21
CA ARG A 78 -8.56 -10.46 17.23
C ARG A 78 -10.01 -10.79 16.91
N SER A 79 -10.79 -9.82 16.43
CA SER A 79 -12.18 -10.03 16.04
C SER A 79 -12.28 -10.94 14.80
N VAL A 80 -11.38 -10.82 13.83
CA VAL A 80 -11.29 -11.72 12.68
C VAL A 80 -10.99 -13.16 13.12
N VAL A 81 -10.01 -13.35 14.01
CA VAL A 81 -9.68 -14.69 14.54
C VAL A 81 -10.86 -15.30 15.28
N LYS A 82 -11.54 -14.51 16.11
CA LYS A 82 -12.75 -14.97 16.82
C LYS A 82 -13.87 -15.36 15.85
N ALA A 83 -14.00 -14.63 14.74
CA ALA A 83 -15.01 -14.88 13.72
C ALA A 83 -14.78 -16.16 12.91
N ARG A 84 -13.57 -16.74 12.93
CA ARG A 84 -13.28 -18.04 12.30
C ARG A 84 -13.95 -19.23 13.03
N GLN A 85 -14.45 -19.01 14.25
CA GLN A 85 -15.18 -20.02 14.98
C GLN A 85 -16.60 -20.17 14.40
N PRO A 86 -17.16 -21.40 14.37
CA PRO A 86 -18.50 -21.65 13.85
C PRO A 86 -19.57 -20.77 14.51
N GLY A 87 -20.46 -20.21 13.69
CA GLY A 87 -21.55 -19.35 14.15
C GLY A 87 -21.26 -17.87 14.27
N ASN A 88 -20.01 -17.45 14.08
CA ASN A 88 -19.65 -16.04 14.10
C ASN A 88 -19.55 -15.45 12.67
N SER A 89 -19.89 -14.17 12.53
CA SER A 89 -19.68 -13.41 11.29
C SER A 89 -18.39 -12.62 11.35
N LEU A 90 -17.76 -12.40 10.18
CA LEU A 90 -16.60 -11.52 10.07
C LEU A 90 -16.98 -10.09 10.47
N PRO A 91 -16.12 -9.41 11.24
CA PRO A 91 -16.35 -8.01 11.61
C PRO A 91 -16.32 -7.13 10.36
N GLU A 92 -17.10 -6.05 10.37
CA GLU A 92 -16.92 -5.00 9.37
C GLU A 92 -15.61 -4.25 9.68
N PRO A 93 -14.74 -4.04 8.67
CA PRO A 93 -13.48 -3.35 8.88
C PRO A 93 -13.69 -1.84 9.07
N ASP A 94 -12.98 -1.26 10.03
CA ASP A 94 -12.82 0.19 10.15
C ASP A 94 -11.71 0.64 9.17
N HIS A 95 -12.09 1.21 8.03
CA HIS A 95 -11.12 1.82 7.13
C HIS A 95 -10.57 3.12 7.73
N MET A 96 -9.29 3.42 7.52
CA MET A 96 -8.69 4.59 8.13
C MET A 96 -7.70 5.32 7.22
N MET A 97 -7.62 6.64 7.42
CA MET A 97 -6.57 7.51 6.93
C MET A 97 -5.71 7.96 8.10
N VAL A 98 -4.46 7.53 8.14
CA VAL A 98 -3.47 7.96 9.13
C VAL A 98 -2.67 9.11 8.53
N HIS A 99 -3.07 10.33 8.90
CA HIS A 99 -2.45 11.56 8.44
C HIS A 99 -1.32 11.97 9.36
N GLY A 100 -0.19 12.38 8.79
CA GLY A 100 0.91 12.92 9.58
C GLY A 100 1.98 13.55 8.70
N ALA A 101 2.61 14.60 9.21
CA ALA A 101 3.73 15.27 8.57
C ALA A 101 4.94 14.35 8.37
N ALA A 102 5.95 14.83 7.67
CA ALA A 102 7.25 14.15 7.64
C ALA A 102 7.83 14.07 9.07
N GLY A 103 8.34 12.90 9.46
CA GLY A 103 8.93 12.70 10.79
C GLY A 103 7.96 12.31 11.91
N THR A 104 6.67 12.13 11.65
CA THR A 104 5.68 11.68 12.64
C THR A 104 5.65 10.14 12.84
N GLY A 105 6.61 9.42 12.31
CA GLY A 105 6.75 7.98 12.53
C GLY A 105 5.78 7.09 11.76
N LYS A 106 5.15 7.57 10.67
CA LYS A 106 4.22 6.77 9.83
C LYS A 106 4.78 5.40 9.47
N SER A 107 6.00 5.32 8.95
CA SER A 107 6.62 4.05 8.56
C SER A 107 6.81 3.09 9.73
N THR A 108 7.13 3.60 10.92
CA THR A 108 7.22 2.81 12.16
C THR A 108 5.86 2.22 12.51
N VAL A 109 4.80 3.02 12.44
CA VAL A 109 3.42 2.56 12.70
C VAL A 109 2.99 1.51 11.66
N ILE A 110 3.27 1.72 10.37
CA ILE A 110 3.01 0.75 9.29
C ILE A 110 3.66 -0.60 9.61
N LEU A 111 4.95 -0.59 9.95
CA LEU A 111 5.69 -1.83 10.24
C LEU A 111 5.14 -2.54 11.48
N LEU A 112 4.84 -1.80 12.55
CA LEU A 112 4.27 -2.38 13.77
C LEU A 112 2.85 -2.90 13.53
N CYS A 113 2.00 -2.20 12.79
CA CYS A 113 0.68 -2.69 12.39
C CYS A 113 0.79 -4.01 11.61
N ALA A 114 1.72 -4.08 10.65
CA ALA A 114 1.95 -5.29 9.87
C ALA A 114 2.43 -6.45 10.75
N GLN A 115 3.38 -6.22 11.63
CA GLN A 115 3.91 -7.22 12.56
C GLN A 115 2.84 -7.75 13.51
N TRP A 116 2.07 -6.86 14.14
CA TRP A 116 0.98 -7.25 15.03
C TRP A 116 -0.16 -7.97 14.30
N ALA A 117 -0.49 -7.56 13.08
CA ALA A 117 -1.48 -8.24 12.26
C ALA A 117 -1.03 -9.66 11.92
N GLN A 118 0.19 -9.85 11.43
CA GLN A 118 0.77 -11.16 11.15
C GLN A 118 0.75 -12.05 12.40
N LYS A 119 1.28 -11.53 13.52
CA LYS A 119 1.30 -12.27 14.78
C LYS A 119 -0.09 -12.71 15.26
N THR A 120 -1.09 -11.86 15.06
CA THR A 120 -2.46 -12.12 15.56
C THR A 120 -3.26 -13.01 14.61
N LEU A 121 -3.13 -12.79 13.28
CA LEU A 121 -3.95 -13.48 12.27
C LEU A 121 -3.42 -14.90 11.95
N VAL A 122 -2.11 -15.14 12.11
CA VAL A 122 -1.52 -16.46 11.90
C VAL A 122 -1.96 -17.37 13.05
N THR A 123 -2.66 -18.42 12.70
CA THR A 123 -3.14 -19.46 13.64
C THR A 123 -2.68 -20.82 13.14
N ALA A 124 -2.81 -21.87 13.97
CA ALA A 124 -2.51 -23.23 13.54
C ALA A 124 -3.32 -23.59 12.29
N GLY A 125 -2.62 -24.06 11.25
CA GLY A 125 -3.23 -24.39 9.95
C GLY A 125 -3.36 -23.20 8.99
N SER A 126 -2.84 -22.01 9.33
CA SER A 126 -2.75 -20.90 8.35
C SER A 126 -1.80 -21.25 7.22
N ASP A 127 -2.24 -20.98 5.99
CA ASP A 127 -1.39 -21.06 4.80
C ASP A 127 -0.47 -19.81 4.79
N LEU A 128 0.82 -20.04 5.03
CA LEU A 128 1.82 -18.97 5.13
C LEU A 128 2.24 -18.41 3.75
N ASP A 129 1.87 -19.08 2.68
CA ASP A 129 2.16 -18.63 1.31
C ASP A 129 1.13 -17.61 0.81
N LYS A 130 -0.03 -17.48 1.50
CA LYS A 130 -1.07 -16.52 1.18
C LYS A 130 -1.06 -15.33 2.12
N PRO A 131 -0.87 -14.09 1.62
CA PRO A 131 -0.75 -12.93 2.46
C PRO A 131 -2.05 -12.62 3.22
N LEU A 132 -1.91 -12.40 4.53
CA LEU A 132 -2.98 -11.90 5.39
C LEU A 132 -3.06 -10.37 5.39
N LEU A 133 -1.94 -9.74 5.06
CA LEU A 133 -1.77 -8.30 4.96
C LEU A 133 -0.84 -7.97 3.78
N LEU A 134 -1.21 -6.95 3.02
CA LEU A 134 -0.36 -6.38 1.97
C LEU A 134 0.05 -4.96 2.35
N LYS A 135 1.32 -4.63 2.08
CA LYS A 135 1.88 -3.29 2.18
C LYS A 135 2.13 -2.77 0.77
N THR A 136 1.55 -1.62 0.48
CA THR A 136 1.69 -0.99 -0.83
C THR A 136 2.02 0.49 -0.68
N ALA A 137 2.61 1.09 -1.72
CA ALA A 137 2.79 2.52 -1.82
C ALA A 137 2.61 2.98 -3.28
N PHE A 138 2.43 4.29 -3.48
CA PHE A 138 2.34 4.83 -4.84
C PHE A 138 3.68 4.73 -5.58
N MET A 139 4.79 5.07 -4.92
CA MET A 139 6.15 5.04 -5.48
C MET A 139 6.92 3.80 -5.06
N GLY A 140 7.79 3.30 -5.96
CA GLY A 140 8.65 2.14 -5.69
C GLY A 140 9.58 2.32 -4.50
N THR A 141 10.18 3.50 -4.33
CA THR A 141 11.04 3.82 -3.18
C THR A 141 10.29 3.78 -1.85
N ALA A 142 9.09 4.35 -1.81
CA ALA A 142 8.24 4.29 -0.61
C ALA A 142 7.79 2.85 -0.32
N ALA A 143 7.43 2.08 -1.35
CA ALA A 143 7.09 0.67 -1.21
C ALA A 143 8.26 -0.15 -0.64
N ALA A 144 9.47 0.05 -1.13
CA ALA A 144 10.67 -0.61 -0.62
C ALA A 144 10.94 -0.27 0.85
N ASN A 145 10.76 0.98 1.27
CA ASN A 145 10.97 1.42 2.65
C ASN A 145 10.07 0.71 3.67
N ILE A 146 8.86 0.33 3.26
CA ILE A 146 7.94 -0.42 4.12
C ILE A 146 7.97 -1.93 3.86
N GLY A 147 8.88 -2.40 2.99
CA GLY A 147 8.96 -3.81 2.59
C GLY A 147 7.68 -4.28 1.89
N GLY A 148 7.18 -3.48 0.97
CA GLY A 148 5.97 -3.73 0.18
C GLY A 148 6.21 -3.56 -1.32
N GLN A 149 5.14 -3.44 -2.09
CA GLN A 149 5.15 -3.24 -3.54
C GLN A 149 4.38 -1.98 -3.94
N THR A 150 4.50 -1.56 -5.21
CA THR A 150 3.64 -0.47 -5.68
C THR A 150 2.19 -0.94 -5.80
N LEU A 151 1.26 -0.03 -5.52
CA LEU A 151 -0.18 -0.27 -5.66
C LEU A 151 -0.53 -0.79 -7.07
N SER A 152 0.06 -0.17 -8.10
CA SER A 152 -0.18 -0.55 -9.50
C SER A 152 0.33 -1.96 -9.82
N SER A 153 1.51 -2.34 -9.35
CA SER A 153 2.06 -3.69 -9.54
C SER A 153 1.23 -4.74 -8.82
N THR A 154 0.90 -4.50 -7.53
CA THR A 154 0.14 -5.44 -6.69
C THR A 154 -1.22 -5.78 -7.30
N PHE A 155 -1.94 -4.78 -7.80
CA PHE A 155 -3.29 -4.93 -8.29
C PHE A 155 -3.42 -4.93 -9.83
N SER A 156 -2.29 -4.89 -10.56
CA SER A 156 -2.26 -4.77 -12.03
C SER A 156 -3.10 -3.58 -12.52
N MET A 157 -3.02 -2.45 -11.80
CA MET A 157 -3.76 -1.25 -12.15
C MET A 157 -3.12 -0.60 -13.37
N LYS A 158 -3.93 -0.30 -14.37
CA LYS A 158 -3.50 0.43 -15.56
C LYS A 158 -3.64 1.93 -15.32
N PHE A 159 -2.66 2.71 -15.78
CA PHE A 159 -2.77 4.17 -15.81
C PHE A 159 -3.75 4.54 -16.93
N GLY A 160 -4.90 5.05 -16.57
CA GLY A 160 -5.97 5.45 -17.49
C GLY A 160 -7.25 5.70 -16.71
N ASN A 161 -8.22 6.36 -17.35
CA ASN A 161 -9.43 6.80 -16.64
C ASN A 161 -10.51 5.71 -16.54
N GLU A 162 -10.44 4.65 -17.37
CA GLU A 162 -11.47 3.62 -17.40
C GLU A 162 -10.97 2.30 -16.79
N TYR A 163 -11.76 1.77 -15.87
CA TYR A 163 -11.55 0.43 -15.33
C TYR A 163 -12.48 -0.56 -16.03
N HIS A 164 -11.90 -1.48 -16.78
CA HIS A 164 -12.64 -2.49 -17.54
C HIS A 164 -12.70 -3.88 -16.85
N GLY A 165 -12.36 -3.94 -15.56
CA GLY A 165 -12.23 -5.20 -14.83
C GLY A 165 -10.86 -5.86 -15.01
N LEU A 166 -10.61 -6.86 -14.18
CA LEU A 166 -9.47 -7.76 -14.35
C LEU A 166 -9.80 -8.79 -15.43
N GLY A 167 -8.85 -9.08 -16.33
CA GLY A 167 -8.98 -10.23 -17.23
C GLY A 167 -9.19 -11.52 -16.43
N ASP A 168 -9.93 -12.48 -16.97
CA ASP A 168 -10.37 -13.68 -16.25
C ASP A 168 -9.22 -14.42 -15.56
N ARG A 169 -8.14 -14.65 -16.29
CA ARG A 169 -6.94 -15.30 -15.77
C ARG A 169 -6.30 -14.50 -14.62
N SER A 170 -6.05 -13.20 -14.81
CA SER A 170 -5.48 -12.33 -13.77
C SER A 170 -6.36 -12.28 -12.53
N ARG A 171 -7.67 -12.25 -12.70
CA ARG A 171 -8.65 -12.26 -11.62
C ARG A 171 -8.57 -13.54 -10.79
N ASP A 172 -8.55 -14.70 -11.44
CA ASP A 172 -8.54 -15.98 -10.77
C ASP A 172 -7.21 -16.22 -10.03
N LEU A 173 -6.11 -15.82 -10.63
CA LEU A 173 -4.80 -15.87 -9.99
C LEU A 173 -4.75 -14.99 -8.73
N LYS A 174 -5.25 -13.75 -8.82
CA LYS A 174 -5.32 -12.84 -7.66
C LYS A 174 -6.28 -13.34 -6.58
N ARG A 175 -7.40 -13.94 -6.95
CA ARG A 175 -8.33 -14.59 -6.00
C ARG A 175 -7.64 -15.66 -5.18
N ARG A 176 -6.89 -16.56 -5.82
CA ARG A 176 -6.12 -17.62 -5.14
C ARG A 176 -5.01 -17.05 -4.26
N ALA A 177 -4.22 -16.12 -4.81
CA ALA A 177 -3.09 -15.53 -4.09
C ALA A 177 -3.53 -14.69 -2.87
N MET A 178 -4.66 -13.97 -2.96
CA MET A 178 -5.13 -13.04 -1.94
C MET A 178 -6.36 -13.56 -1.16
N GLU A 179 -6.63 -14.86 -1.21
CA GLU A 179 -7.79 -15.49 -0.56
C GLU A 179 -7.90 -15.15 0.93
N ASN A 180 -6.76 -15.05 1.61
CA ASN A 180 -6.67 -14.81 3.05
C ASN A 180 -6.49 -13.32 3.41
N LEU A 181 -6.52 -12.42 2.42
CA LEU A 181 -6.26 -11.00 2.63
C LEU A 181 -7.30 -10.36 3.56
N GLN A 182 -6.82 -9.78 4.66
CA GLN A 182 -7.63 -9.08 5.66
C GLN A 182 -7.34 -7.59 5.71
N ILE A 183 -6.08 -7.19 5.44
CA ILE A 183 -5.62 -5.81 5.61
C ILE A 183 -4.81 -5.38 4.40
N LEU A 184 -5.09 -4.19 3.89
CA LEU A 184 -4.29 -3.49 2.89
C LEU A 184 -3.77 -2.18 3.48
N ILE A 185 -2.46 -2.02 3.51
CA ILE A 185 -1.79 -0.77 3.87
C ILE A 185 -1.33 -0.08 2.60
N MET A 186 -1.64 1.21 2.48
CA MET A 186 -1.19 2.09 1.40
C MET A 186 -0.41 3.26 1.98
N ASP A 187 0.86 3.39 1.65
CA ASP A 187 1.67 4.57 2.01
C ASP A 187 1.69 5.60 0.87
N GLU A 188 2.04 6.84 1.19
CA GLU A 188 2.07 7.99 0.29
C GLU A 188 0.76 8.22 -0.48
N ILE A 189 -0.37 8.16 0.24
CA ILE A 189 -1.72 8.27 -0.33
C ILE A 189 -1.96 9.60 -1.05
N SER A 190 -1.26 10.68 -0.68
CA SER A 190 -1.41 12.01 -1.29
C SER A 190 -1.17 12.00 -2.79
N MET A 191 -0.32 11.10 -3.29
CA MET A 191 0.03 10.95 -4.70
C MET A 191 -0.91 10.03 -5.48
N VAL A 192 -1.79 9.30 -4.79
CA VAL A 192 -2.76 8.39 -5.41
C VAL A 192 -3.92 9.20 -5.98
N LYS A 193 -4.31 8.94 -7.23
CA LYS A 193 -5.45 9.61 -7.87
C LYS A 193 -6.77 9.11 -7.30
N ALA A 194 -7.80 9.97 -7.28
CA ALA A 194 -9.15 9.59 -6.91
C ALA A 194 -9.65 8.38 -7.70
N ASP A 195 -9.42 8.35 -9.02
CA ASP A 195 -9.81 7.23 -9.90
C ASP A 195 -9.15 5.91 -9.47
N MET A 196 -7.90 5.93 -9.01
CA MET A 196 -7.20 4.75 -8.50
C MET A 196 -7.81 4.22 -7.20
N VAL A 197 -8.29 5.10 -6.31
CA VAL A 197 -8.99 4.69 -5.07
C VAL A 197 -10.27 3.93 -5.42
N TYR A 198 -11.02 4.40 -6.41
CA TYR A 198 -12.21 3.72 -6.90
C TYR A 198 -11.89 2.39 -7.62
N GLN A 199 -10.90 2.39 -8.48
CA GLN A 199 -10.44 1.16 -9.14
C GLN A 199 -10.03 0.11 -8.11
N LEU A 200 -9.34 0.52 -7.04
CA LEU A 200 -8.95 -0.38 -5.95
C LEU A 200 -10.16 -1.03 -5.27
N ASP A 201 -11.21 -0.25 -4.98
CA ASP A 201 -12.44 -0.81 -4.41
C ASP A 201 -13.07 -1.87 -5.34
N LEU A 202 -13.13 -1.60 -6.64
CA LEU A 202 -13.68 -2.53 -7.62
C LEU A 202 -12.82 -3.80 -7.72
N ILE A 203 -11.50 -3.65 -7.81
CA ILE A 203 -10.56 -4.77 -7.86
C ILE A 203 -10.68 -5.65 -6.62
N LEU A 204 -10.68 -5.06 -5.42
CA LEU A 204 -10.83 -5.81 -4.18
C LEU A 204 -12.17 -6.55 -4.10
N LYS A 205 -13.25 -5.96 -4.59
CA LYS A 205 -14.55 -6.62 -4.69
C LYS A 205 -14.53 -7.81 -5.66
N GLU A 206 -13.85 -7.67 -6.80
CA GLU A 206 -13.69 -8.77 -7.75
C GLU A 206 -12.84 -9.91 -7.16
N ILE A 207 -11.75 -9.59 -6.48
CA ILE A 207 -10.85 -10.58 -5.87
C ILE A 207 -11.54 -11.32 -4.74
N THR A 208 -12.15 -10.60 -3.80
CA THR A 208 -12.79 -11.20 -2.61
C THR A 208 -14.18 -11.75 -2.87
N GLN A 209 -14.78 -11.47 -4.03
CA GLN A 209 -16.16 -11.80 -4.40
C GLN A 209 -17.23 -11.20 -3.45
N LYS A 210 -16.87 -10.18 -2.67
CA LYS A 210 -17.75 -9.49 -1.72
C LYS A 210 -18.22 -8.16 -2.27
N HIS A 211 -19.00 -8.19 -3.36
CA HIS A 211 -19.41 -7.01 -4.13
C HIS A 211 -20.20 -5.94 -3.34
N LYS A 212 -20.92 -6.36 -2.29
CA LYS A 212 -21.71 -5.45 -1.43
C LYS A 212 -20.89 -4.77 -0.35
N LYS A 213 -19.66 -5.21 -0.08
CA LYS A 213 -18.80 -4.65 0.97
C LYS A 213 -17.83 -3.65 0.38
N ALA A 214 -17.63 -2.53 1.06
CA ALA A 214 -16.59 -1.58 0.72
C ALA A 214 -15.23 -2.29 0.72
N TYR A 215 -14.41 -1.99 -0.29
CA TYR A 215 -13.11 -2.62 -0.50
C TYR A 215 -13.14 -4.16 -0.41
N GLY A 216 -14.25 -4.77 -0.82
CA GLY A 216 -14.42 -6.21 -0.73
C GLY A 216 -14.36 -6.78 0.70
N GLY A 217 -14.56 -5.95 1.71
CA GLY A 217 -14.46 -6.33 3.12
C GLY A 217 -13.02 -6.46 3.63
N VAL A 218 -12.03 -5.96 2.89
CA VAL A 218 -10.63 -5.83 3.34
C VAL A 218 -10.48 -4.51 4.09
N MET A 219 -9.84 -4.52 5.26
CA MET A 219 -9.53 -3.32 6.00
C MET A 219 -8.49 -2.50 5.24
N VAL A 220 -8.82 -1.28 4.85
CA VAL A 220 -7.92 -0.37 4.14
C VAL A 220 -7.37 0.66 5.11
N MET A 221 -6.04 0.77 5.14
CA MET A 221 -5.30 1.75 5.92
C MET A 221 -4.45 2.60 4.97
N ALA A 222 -4.84 3.85 4.78
CA ALA A 222 -4.10 4.82 3.99
C ALA A 222 -3.20 5.65 4.88
N PHE A 223 -1.92 5.77 4.54
CA PHE A 223 -0.94 6.59 5.26
C PHE A 223 -0.42 7.70 4.34
N GLY A 224 -0.14 8.85 4.89
CA GLY A 224 0.51 9.93 4.15
C GLY A 224 0.23 11.30 4.73
N ASP A 225 0.69 12.30 4.00
CA ASP A 225 0.47 13.70 4.30
C ASP A 225 -0.26 14.35 3.14
N ILE A 226 -1.55 14.65 3.34
CA ILE A 226 -2.41 15.22 2.28
C ILE A 226 -1.98 16.62 1.82
N PHE A 227 -1.08 17.27 2.56
CA PHE A 227 -0.51 18.58 2.21
C PHE A 227 0.81 18.45 1.43
N GLN A 228 1.34 17.24 1.25
CA GLN A 228 2.49 16.97 0.39
C GLN A 228 2.09 16.93 -1.08
N LEU A 229 2.95 16.40 -1.93
CA LEU A 229 2.75 16.42 -3.38
C LEU A 229 1.41 15.78 -3.78
N PRO A 230 0.56 16.52 -4.51
CA PRO A 230 -0.68 15.96 -5.05
C PRO A 230 -0.38 15.01 -6.22
N PRO A 231 -1.39 14.25 -6.69
CA PRO A 231 -1.22 13.38 -7.85
C PRO A 231 -0.82 14.17 -9.10
N VAL A 232 0.08 13.60 -9.90
CA VAL A 232 0.41 14.15 -11.21
C VAL A 232 -0.72 13.82 -12.20
N LEU A 233 -1.26 14.82 -12.87
CA LEU A 233 -2.35 14.68 -13.87
C LEU A 233 -3.56 13.89 -13.32
N GLY A 234 -4.23 14.43 -12.30
CA GLY A 234 -5.43 13.82 -11.73
C GLY A 234 -5.95 14.55 -10.51
N ARG A 235 -7.09 14.12 -10.00
CA ARG A 235 -7.69 14.67 -8.79
C ARG A 235 -7.11 14.01 -7.56
N ALA A 236 -6.99 14.78 -6.47
CA ALA A 236 -6.56 14.26 -5.18
C ALA A 236 -7.47 13.12 -4.68
N PRO A 237 -6.96 12.17 -3.88
CA PRO A 237 -7.70 10.97 -3.49
C PRO A 237 -9.00 11.24 -2.74
N PHE A 238 -9.11 12.40 -2.11
CA PHE A 238 -10.30 12.86 -1.38
C PHE A 238 -11.31 13.63 -2.25
N ARG A 239 -11.07 13.73 -3.55
CA ARG A 239 -12.02 14.33 -4.51
C ARG A 239 -12.79 13.22 -5.23
N GLU A 240 -13.90 13.59 -5.83
CA GLU A 240 -14.60 12.69 -6.75
C GLU A 240 -13.73 12.38 -7.95
N PRO A 241 -13.82 11.16 -8.53
CA PRO A 241 -13.12 10.80 -9.76
C PRO A 241 -13.44 11.78 -10.89
N GLN A 242 -12.53 11.89 -11.83
CA GLN A 242 -12.69 12.80 -12.97
C GLN A 242 -13.76 12.32 -13.94
N ASP A 243 -13.96 11.01 -14.01
CA ASP A 243 -14.90 10.41 -14.93
C ASP A 243 -16.27 10.22 -14.27
N SER A 244 -17.26 10.98 -14.75
CA SER A 244 -18.66 10.87 -14.34
C SER A 244 -19.26 9.48 -14.63
N GLN A 245 -18.66 8.68 -15.52
CA GLN A 245 -19.09 7.32 -15.81
C GLN A 245 -18.93 6.39 -14.60
N TYR A 246 -17.87 6.54 -13.79
CA TYR A 246 -17.73 5.77 -12.54
C TYR A 246 -18.86 6.07 -11.57
N ALA A 247 -19.21 7.33 -11.39
CA ALA A 247 -20.30 7.75 -10.51
C ALA A 247 -21.66 7.28 -11.01
N MET A 248 -21.90 7.31 -12.34
CA MET A 248 -23.18 6.93 -12.93
C MET A 248 -23.38 5.41 -13.02
N THR A 249 -22.30 4.64 -13.29
CA THR A 249 -22.41 3.19 -13.53
C THR A 249 -22.52 2.38 -12.24
N HIS A 250 -22.02 2.89 -11.13
CA HIS A 250 -21.87 2.10 -9.91
C HIS A 250 -22.61 2.63 -8.69
N ALA A 251 -23.36 3.74 -8.75
CA ALA A 251 -24.08 4.37 -7.61
C ALA A 251 -23.24 4.37 -6.32
N ILE A 252 -21.98 4.85 -6.40
CA ILE A 252 -20.96 4.55 -5.41
C ILE A 252 -20.90 5.70 -4.40
N GLU A 253 -21.03 5.38 -3.13
CA GLU A 253 -20.65 6.27 -2.03
C GLU A 253 -19.18 6.69 -2.19
N PRO A 254 -18.83 7.96 -1.88
CA PRO A 254 -17.46 8.42 -1.92
C PRO A 254 -16.54 7.52 -1.07
N ARG A 255 -15.62 6.82 -1.69
CA ARG A 255 -14.76 5.82 -0.99
C ARG A 255 -13.86 6.45 0.05
N TRP A 256 -13.48 7.70 -0.17
CA TRP A 256 -12.70 8.44 0.80
C TRP A 256 -13.45 8.71 2.12
N GLU A 257 -14.75 8.97 2.05
CA GLU A 257 -15.57 9.25 3.24
C GLU A 257 -15.69 8.07 4.20
N LEU A 258 -15.40 6.85 3.72
CA LEU A 258 -15.34 5.67 4.56
C LEU A 258 -14.09 5.61 5.44
N LEU A 259 -13.07 6.43 5.15
CA LEU A 259 -11.82 6.44 5.89
C LEU A 259 -11.93 7.34 7.13
N LYS A 260 -11.86 6.75 8.31
CA LYS A 260 -11.76 7.50 9.57
C LYS A 260 -10.37 8.15 9.67
N VAL A 261 -10.30 9.46 9.82
CA VAL A 261 -9.04 10.19 9.91
C VAL A 261 -8.46 10.08 11.31
N LEU A 262 -7.19 9.69 11.39
CA LEU A 262 -6.37 9.68 12.60
C LEU A 262 -5.11 10.52 12.34
N ASN A 263 -4.82 11.49 13.21
CA ASN A 263 -3.69 12.39 13.04
C ASN A 263 -2.52 11.94 13.92
N LEU A 264 -1.33 11.86 13.33
CA LEU A 264 -0.06 11.75 14.03
C LEU A 264 0.55 13.15 14.12
N GLU A 265 0.60 13.70 15.33
CA GLU A 265 0.94 15.12 15.55
C GLU A 265 2.39 15.28 15.98
N GLU A 266 2.95 14.32 16.74
CA GLU A 266 4.29 14.42 17.29
C GLU A 266 5.36 14.21 16.21
N ASN A 267 6.28 15.17 16.08
CA ASN A 267 7.43 15.05 15.18
C ASN A 267 8.62 14.46 15.93
N HIS A 268 9.03 13.26 15.54
CA HIS A 268 10.14 12.53 16.15
C HIS A 268 11.49 12.76 15.43
N ARG A 269 11.48 13.36 14.23
CA ARG A 269 12.68 13.53 13.40
C ARG A 269 13.53 14.72 13.83
N GLN A 270 12.89 15.83 14.18
CA GLN A 270 13.56 17.10 14.53
C GLN A 270 13.69 17.31 16.04
N GLY A 271 13.55 16.27 16.85
CA GLY A 271 13.69 16.15 18.30
C GLY A 271 13.98 17.43 19.13
N GLU A 272 15.11 18.07 18.90
CA GLU A 272 15.57 19.26 19.63
C GLU A 272 15.23 20.58 18.90
N ASP A 273 15.07 20.58 17.56
CA ASP A 273 14.80 21.79 16.75
C ASP A 273 13.31 21.98 16.46
N ARG A 274 12.53 22.17 17.52
CA ARG A 274 11.06 22.32 17.42
C ARG A 274 10.66 23.56 16.64
N GLU A 275 11.41 24.67 16.80
CA GLU A 275 11.13 25.92 16.11
C GLU A 275 11.20 25.75 14.58
N PHE A 276 12.25 25.06 14.10
CA PHE A 276 12.38 24.77 12.68
C PHE A 276 11.31 23.80 12.18
N ALA A 277 10.94 22.79 12.98
CA ALA A 277 9.84 21.89 12.68
C ALA A 277 8.51 22.63 12.50
N ASP A 278 8.24 23.60 13.36
CA ASP A 278 7.04 24.43 13.29
C ASP A 278 7.02 25.34 12.05
N VAL A 279 8.17 25.91 11.68
CA VAL A 279 8.29 26.65 10.41
C VAL A 279 8.03 25.75 9.22
N LEU A 280 8.62 24.55 9.17
CA LEU A 280 8.37 23.60 8.07
C LEU A 280 6.89 23.20 8.01
N ASN A 281 6.22 23.02 9.14
CA ASN A 281 4.78 22.74 9.18
C ASN A 281 3.98 23.93 8.65
N ARG A 282 4.33 25.17 9.00
CA ARG A 282 3.68 26.36 8.44
C ARG A 282 3.92 26.49 6.93
N VAL A 283 5.15 26.27 6.46
CA VAL A 283 5.47 26.24 5.02
C VAL A 283 4.59 25.25 4.26
N ARG A 284 4.34 24.08 4.86
CA ARG A 284 3.55 23.01 4.26
C ARG A 284 2.09 23.38 4.01
N ILE A 285 1.46 24.15 4.92
CA ILE A 285 0.03 24.45 4.89
C ILE A 285 -0.30 25.88 4.41
N VAL A 286 0.70 26.75 4.28
CA VAL A 286 0.50 28.15 3.92
C VAL A 286 0.36 28.32 2.41
N GLU A 287 -0.54 29.18 1.99
CA GLU A 287 -0.64 29.63 0.62
C GLU A 287 0.65 30.35 0.19
N LYS A 288 1.05 30.14 -1.05
CA LYS A 288 2.28 30.73 -1.63
C LYS A 288 2.39 32.23 -1.33
N GLY A 289 3.52 32.64 -0.75
CA GLY A 289 3.83 34.04 -0.45
C GLY A 289 3.30 34.58 0.90
N LYS A 290 2.77 33.73 1.79
CA LYS A 290 2.21 34.16 3.08
C LYS A 290 3.02 33.74 4.31
N LEU A 291 4.30 33.38 4.14
CA LEU A 291 5.18 33.13 5.30
C LEU A 291 5.45 34.45 6.04
N SER A 292 5.55 34.39 7.36
CA SER A 292 5.94 35.54 8.16
C SER A 292 7.41 35.93 7.92
N GLU A 293 7.76 37.19 8.18
CA GLU A 293 9.15 37.63 8.10
C GLU A 293 10.05 36.88 9.11
N GLU A 294 9.50 36.46 10.24
CA GLU A 294 10.20 35.65 11.23
C GLU A 294 10.52 34.24 10.68
N ASP A 295 9.56 33.59 10.02
CA ASP A 295 9.76 32.30 9.38
C ASP A 295 10.82 32.39 8.26
N LEU A 296 10.73 33.46 7.45
CA LEU A 296 11.70 33.70 6.39
C LEU A 296 13.11 33.97 6.96
N ALA A 297 13.21 34.71 8.07
CA ALA A 297 14.48 34.94 8.73
C ALA A 297 15.08 33.64 9.24
N LEU A 298 14.29 32.76 9.88
CA LEU A 298 14.76 31.47 10.35
C LEU A 298 15.20 30.56 9.21
N LEU A 299 14.45 30.50 8.11
CA LEU A 299 14.84 29.75 6.93
C LEU A 299 16.16 30.24 6.33
N ARG A 300 16.35 31.56 6.27
CA ARG A 300 17.62 32.17 5.78
C ARG A 300 18.83 31.76 6.65
N THR A 301 18.66 31.51 7.94
CA THR A 301 19.76 31.03 8.81
C THR A 301 20.27 29.64 8.42
N ARG A 302 19.46 28.88 7.68
CA ARG A 302 19.76 27.50 7.25
C ARG A 302 20.34 27.45 5.82
N VAL A 303 20.32 28.56 5.09
CA VAL A 303 20.92 28.64 3.76
C VAL A 303 22.45 28.59 3.89
N ARG A 304 23.09 27.72 3.12
CA ARG A 304 24.54 27.59 3.07
C ARG A 304 25.01 27.83 1.63
N PRO A 305 26.11 28.55 1.41
CA PRO A 305 26.67 28.69 0.08
C PRO A 305 27.18 27.35 -0.44
N GLU A 306 27.22 27.19 -1.74
CA GLU A 306 27.75 26.00 -2.41
C GLU A 306 29.21 25.74 -1.93
N GLY A 307 29.51 24.46 -1.61
CA GLY A 307 30.82 24.06 -1.06
C GLY A 307 31.02 24.32 0.44
N HIS A 308 29.98 24.72 1.18
CA HIS A 308 30.09 24.85 2.64
C HIS A 308 30.28 23.47 3.28
N LYS A 309 31.18 23.38 4.30
CA LYS A 309 31.53 22.12 4.98
C LYS A 309 30.31 21.36 5.56
N ASP A 310 29.28 22.09 5.97
CA ASP A 310 28.04 21.48 6.49
C ASP A 310 27.31 20.68 5.42
N LEU A 311 27.51 20.98 4.11
CA LEU A 311 26.89 20.27 2.99
C LEU A 311 27.54 18.93 2.70
N GLU A 312 28.82 18.71 3.07
CA GLU A 312 29.53 17.44 2.89
C GLU A 312 28.93 16.33 3.78
N ASN A 313 28.39 16.72 4.92
CA ASN A 313 27.78 15.79 5.90
C ASN A 313 26.24 15.81 5.88
N ALA A 314 25.63 16.64 5.03
CA ALA A 314 24.18 16.72 4.94
C ALA A 314 23.60 15.49 4.22
N SER A 315 22.62 14.83 4.84
CA SER A 315 21.91 13.70 4.24
C SER A 315 21.06 14.08 3.02
N ILE A 316 20.70 15.34 2.86
CA ILE A 316 19.95 15.90 1.73
C ILE A 316 20.43 17.33 1.45
N ASN A 317 20.85 17.57 0.22
CA ASN A 317 21.12 18.91 -0.30
C ASN A 317 19.98 19.31 -1.23
N ILE A 318 19.25 20.37 -0.89
CA ILE A 318 18.27 20.97 -1.79
C ILE A 318 18.96 22.12 -2.50
N VAL A 319 19.19 21.93 -3.79
CA VAL A 319 19.67 22.98 -4.69
C VAL A 319 18.45 23.67 -5.28
N CYS A 320 18.34 24.99 -5.04
CA CYS A 320 17.27 25.84 -5.61
C CYS A 320 17.76 26.49 -6.91
#